data_3c4654221a8631c33fdd0dd15326fed5
#
_entry.id   3c4654221a8631c33fdd0dd15326fed5
#
_cell.length_a   1.000
_cell.length_b   1.000
_cell.length_c   1.000
_cell.angle_alpha   90.00
_cell.angle_beta   90.00
_cell.angle_gamma   90.00
#
_symmetry.space_group_name_H-M   'P 1'
#
loop_
_entity.id
_entity.type
_entity.pdbx_description
1 polymer ?
#
loop_
_entity_poly.entity_id
_entity_poly.type
_entity_poly.pdbx_seq_one_letter_code
_entity_poly.pdbx_strand_id
1 'polypeptide(L)'
;LYAALAVGALLVAGCGSESGADGGAGADADVEAAKAYLEPWNGEGEKAPLIDEPLSKPIARGTEVVYLDVGTPVSAVMWDNLQAPAELLGLELERVEVGRDAQSINAAMNTVVEKSPDGVINITLDPVFFESQAKVLAEKGTPIVSGSVMNAVEHGLPEAFNGPDWMRANGAALAAAAIVRSGGASEYVFYNVPEFPFSPLELEGAKTKMEELCPDCTLRTVEIPIAELGSTAADRVVSDLQANPDTKYFIAAVDEVQIGLPQKLKLAGIETKGIGMWTSPPNYEQIGAGDQDATLSVDLNLMMWTVLDQLLREMNGDAYEWPTTEVRASTLTRVTDAENLPGDATVGYRAVEDLEEIFSKTWLVE
;
A
#
# COMPACT_ATOMS: atom_id res chain seq x y z
N LEU A 1 7.51 -67.91 61.65
CA LEU A 1 7.85 -68.80 60.55
C LEU A 1 7.47 -68.17 59.22
N TYR A 2 8.54 -67.89 58.50
CA TYR A 2 8.64 -67.58 57.07
C TYR A 2 7.84 -66.44 56.48
N ALA A 3 8.60 -65.40 56.25
CA ALA A 3 8.48 -64.27 55.35
C ALA A 3 8.49 -64.67 53.86
N ALA A 4 7.83 -63.93 53.05
CA ALA A 4 8.20 -63.73 51.65
C ALA A 4 7.99 -62.27 51.24
N LEU A 5 9.11 -61.64 50.99
CA LEU A 5 9.18 -60.30 50.35
C LEU A 5 8.86 -60.43 48.85
N ALA A 6 8.05 -59.53 48.33
CA ALA A 6 7.98 -59.24 46.91
C ALA A 6 8.39 -57.78 46.68
N VAL A 7 9.52 -57.63 46.05
CA VAL A 7 10.08 -56.33 45.63
C VAL A 7 9.47 -55.99 44.26
N GLY A 8 8.67 -54.92 44.18
CA GLY A 8 8.19 -54.36 42.93
C GLY A 8 9.10 -53.16 42.54
N ALA A 9 9.85 -53.29 41.47
CA ALA A 9 10.66 -52.24 40.90
C ALA A 9 9.78 -51.30 40.06
N LEU A 10 9.64 -50.04 40.48
CA LEU A 10 9.09 -48.96 39.65
C LEU A 10 10.24 -48.37 38.83
N LEU A 11 10.17 -48.57 37.51
CA LEU A 11 10.95 -47.87 36.54
C LEU A 11 10.31 -46.49 36.31
N VAL A 12 10.93 -45.43 36.82
CA VAL A 12 10.64 -44.05 36.46
C VAL A 12 11.47 -43.74 35.19
N ALA A 13 10.81 -43.69 34.06
CA ALA A 13 11.39 -43.14 32.84
C ALA A 13 11.29 -41.60 32.92
N GLY A 14 12.36 -40.95 33.29
CA GLY A 14 12.53 -39.51 33.15
C GLY A 14 12.88 -39.18 31.70
N CYS A 15 11.95 -38.57 30.97
CA CYS A 15 12.30 -37.80 29.78
C CYS A 15 12.57 -36.35 30.21
N GLY A 16 13.82 -36.06 30.43
CA GLY A 16 14.31 -34.69 30.48
C GLY A 16 14.60 -34.25 29.04
N SER A 17 13.82 -33.32 28.54
CA SER A 17 14.21 -32.47 27.44
C SER A 17 14.30 -31.06 28.00
N GLU A 18 15.51 -30.71 28.47
CA GLU A 18 15.91 -29.34 28.60
C GLU A 18 16.18 -28.81 27.21
N SER A 19 15.22 -28.09 26.63
CA SER A 19 15.50 -27.07 25.66
C SER A 19 15.31 -25.74 26.36
N GLY A 20 16.44 -25.19 26.83
CA GLY A 20 16.51 -23.81 27.24
C GLY A 20 16.22 -22.93 26.03
N ALA A 21 15.07 -22.31 26.02
CA ALA A 21 14.81 -21.10 25.26
C ALA A 21 14.49 -20.04 26.32
N ASP A 22 15.47 -19.15 26.50
CA ASP A 22 15.25 -17.85 27.13
C ASP A 22 14.33 -17.05 26.18
N GLY A 23 13.03 -17.30 26.26
CA GLY A 23 11.99 -16.55 25.61
C GLY A 23 11.42 -15.61 26.64
N GLY A 24 11.71 -14.32 26.53
CA GLY A 24 10.88 -13.29 27.17
C GLY A 24 9.41 -13.62 26.88
N ALA A 25 8.52 -13.43 27.86
CA ALA A 25 7.08 -13.66 27.70
C ALA A 25 6.59 -12.81 26.50
N GLY A 26 6.51 -13.42 25.32
CA GLY A 26 5.86 -12.84 24.14
C GLY A 26 4.36 -12.75 24.46
N ALA A 27 3.72 -11.74 23.91
CA ALA A 27 2.26 -11.66 23.89
C ALA A 27 1.72 -12.93 23.18
N ASP A 28 0.46 -13.27 23.46
CA ASP A 28 -0.20 -14.44 22.86
C ASP A 28 -0.61 -14.10 21.41
N ALA A 29 0.40 -13.82 20.57
CA ALA A 29 0.22 -13.46 19.17
C ALA A 29 0.02 -14.72 18.31
N ASP A 30 -1.05 -14.72 17.52
CA ASP A 30 -1.31 -15.80 16.56
C ASP A 30 -0.50 -15.59 15.27
N VAL A 31 0.78 -15.91 15.33
CA VAL A 31 1.72 -15.79 14.18
C VAL A 31 1.28 -16.67 13.00
N GLU A 32 0.68 -17.83 13.24
CA GLU A 32 0.22 -18.71 12.16
C GLU A 32 -1.03 -18.15 11.47
N ALA A 33 -1.97 -17.56 12.22
CA ALA A 33 -3.09 -16.85 11.63
C ALA A 33 -2.62 -15.60 10.85
N ALA A 34 -1.61 -14.88 11.35
CA ALA A 34 -1.01 -13.75 10.64
C ALA A 34 -0.37 -14.18 9.31
N LYS A 35 0.35 -15.30 9.27
CA LYS A 35 0.90 -15.87 8.03
C LYS A 35 -0.21 -16.27 7.05
N ALA A 36 -1.25 -16.96 7.53
CA ALA A 36 -2.39 -17.34 6.71
C ALA A 36 -3.11 -16.12 6.12
N TYR A 37 -3.27 -15.04 6.91
CA TYR A 37 -3.84 -13.80 6.43
C TYR A 37 -3.01 -13.17 5.32
N LEU A 38 -1.67 -13.26 5.38
CA LEU A 38 -0.75 -12.69 4.39
C LEU A 38 -0.57 -13.54 3.13
N GLU A 39 -1.08 -14.78 3.09
CA GLU A 39 -0.90 -15.67 1.94
C GLU A 39 -1.26 -15.00 0.59
N PRO A 40 -2.39 -14.26 0.46
CA PRO A 40 -2.71 -13.54 -0.76
C PRO A 40 -1.71 -12.44 -1.16
N TRP A 41 -1.02 -11.84 -0.18
CA TRP A 41 0.00 -10.79 -0.40
C TRP A 41 1.39 -11.33 -0.71
N ASN A 42 1.61 -12.63 -0.56
CA ASN A 42 2.88 -13.29 -0.85
C ASN A 42 2.82 -14.09 -2.16
N GLY A 43 1.64 -14.24 -2.75
CA GLY A 43 1.43 -14.98 -3.98
C GLY A 43 1.95 -14.25 -5.21
N GLU A 44 2.44 -15.00 -6.20
CA GLU A 44 2.75 -14.47 -7.53
C GLU A 44 1.44 -14.14 -8.26
N GLY A 45 1.40 -12.95 -8.92
CA GLY A 45 0.16 -12.43 -9.48
C GLY A 45 -0.31 -13.12 -10.75
N GLU A 46 -1.49 -13.73 -10.69
CA GLU A 46 -2.33 -14.02 -11.88
C GLU A 46 -3.61 -13.13 -11.83
N LYS A 47 -3.52 -11.88 -11.39
CA LYS A 47 -4.68 -11.15 -10.89
C LYS A 47 -5.02 -9.85 -11.60
N ALA A 48 -4.52 -9.63 -12.79
CA ALA A 48 -4.91 -8.51 -13.65
C ALA A 48 -5.61 -9.01 -14.91
N PRO A 49 -6.58 -8.25 -15.43
CA PRO A 49 -7.12 -7.01 -14.85
C PRO A 49 -8.02 -7.28 -13.63
N LEU A 50 -8.30 -6.23 -12.82
CA LEU A 50 -9.28 -6.35 -11.71
C LEU A 50 -10.71 -6.55 -12.24
N ILE A 51 -10.97 -6.12 -13.45
CA ILE A 51 -12.23 -6.31 -14.19
C ILE A 51 -11.85 -6.99 -15.51
N ASP A 52 -12.27 -8.22 -15.71
CA ASP A 52 -11.92 -9.06 -16.85
C ASP A 52 -12.97 -9.02 -17.99
N GLU A 53 -14.15 -8.44 -17.76
CA GLU A 53 -15.13 -8.23 -18.83
C GLU A 53 -14.58 -7.22 -19.85
N PRO A 54 -14.64 -7.53 -21.16
CA PRO A 54 -14.23 -6.59 -22.20
C PRO A 54 -15.08 -5.32 -22.20
N LEU A 55 -14.50 -4.20 -22.64
CA LEU A 55 -15.27 -2.98 -22.93
C LEU A 55 -16.40 -3.28 -23.93
N SER A 56 -17.52 -2.58 -23.83
CA SER A 56 -18.67 -2.72 -24.76
C SER A 56 -18.33 -2.24 -26.17
N LYS A 57 -17.36 -1.34 -26.28
CA LYS A 57 -16.84 -0.82 -27.57
C LYS A 57 -15.40 -0.33 -27.39
N PRO A 58 -14.58 -0.39 -28.47
CA PRO A 58 -13.24 0.15 -28.44
C PRO A 58 -13.24 1.68 -28.25
N ILE A 59 -12.19 2.21 -27.67
CA ILE A 59 -11.97 3.64 -27.54
C ILE A 59 -11.44 4.23 -28.85
N ALA A 60 -11.95 5.39 -29.23
CA ALA A 60 -11.50 6.06 -30.45
C ALA A 60 -10.05 6.56 -30.30
N ARG A 61 -9.22 6.39 -31.31
CA ARG A 61 -7.88 7.01 -31.32
C ARG A 61 -8.01 8.53 -31.35
N GLY A 62 -7.13 9.22 -30.64
CA GLY A 62 -7.19 10.67 -30.48
C GLY A 62 -8.15 11.13 -29.38
N THR A 63 -8.69 10.20 -28.56
CA THR A 63 -9.43 10.54 -27.35
C THR A 63 -8.54 11.32 -26.40
N GLU A 64 -9.02 12.49 -25.93
CA GLU A 64 -8.25 13.41 -25.09
C GLU A 64 -8.43 13.06 -23.60
N VAL A 65 -7.33 12.71 -22.92
CA VAL A 65 -7.32 12.39 -21.49
C VAL A 65 -6.36 13.31 -20.74
N VAL A 66 -6.85 13.92 -19.66
CA VAL A 66 -6.04 14.75 -18.78
C VAL A 66 -5.65 13.98 -17.52
N TYR A 67 -4.36 13.98 -17.19
CA TYR A 67 -3.82 13.55 -15.91
C TYR A 67 -3.51 14.77 -15.03
N LEU A 68 -4.11 14.81 -13.82
CA LEU A 68 -3.87 15.87 -12.84
C LEU A 68 -2.62 15.54 -12.03
N ASP A 69 -1.56 16.33 -12.21
CA ASP A 69 -0.27 16.10 -11.58
C ASP A 69 -0.04 17.03 -10.38
N VAL A 70 0.13 16.44 -9.20
CA VAL A 70 0.40 17.13 -7.93
C VAL A 70 1.87 17.52 -7.74
N GLY A 71 2.75 17.19 -8.69
CA GLY A 71 4.16 17.60 -8.68
C GLY A 71 5.01 16.87 -7.63
N THR A 72 4.70 15.62 -7.29
CA THR A 72 5.53 14.76 -6.42
C THR A 72 6.37 13.79 -7.24
N PRO A 73 7.49 13.25 -6.70
CA PRO A 73 8.25 12.21 -7.39
C PRO A 73 7.38 10.98 -7.76
N VAL A 74 6.47 10.56 -6.88
CA VAL A 74 5.55 9.45 -7.14
C VAL A 74 4.57 9.78 -8.26
N SER A 75 4.06 11.03 -8.30
CA SER A 75 3.18 11.49 -9.39
C SER A 75 3.87 11.44 -10.75
N ALA A 76 5.18 11.74 -10.80
CA ALA A 76 5.96 11.60 -12.04
C ALA A 76 6.08 10.14 -12.49
N VAL A 77 6.33 9.20 -11.57
CA VAL A 77 6.34 7.75 -11.88
C VAL A 77 4.97 7.29 -12.38
N MET A 78 3.88 7.76 -11.78
CA MET A 78 2.52 7.44 -12.24
C MET A 78 2.26 7.97 -13.65
N TRP A 79 2.69 9.21 -13.94
CA TRP A 79 2.63 9.78 -15.29
C TRP A 79 3.39 8.92 -16.30
N ASP A 80 4.62 8.50 -15.99
CA ASP A 80 5.43 7.66 -16.87
C ASP A 80 4.75 6.29 -17.11
N ASN A 81 4.11 5.72 -16.10
CA ASN A 81 3.36 4.47 -16.22
C ASN A 81 2.07 4.58 -17.05
N LEU A 82 1.55 5.79 -17.27
CA LEU A 82 0.40 6.01 -18.19
C LEU A 82 0.80 6.07 -19.66
N GLN A 83 2.08 6.27 -19.98
CA GLN A 83 2.50 6.45 -21.38
C GLN A 83 2.23 5.20 -22.23
N ALA A 84 2.61 4.01 -21.74
CA ALA A 84 2.43 2.76 -22.47
C ALA A 84 0.95 2.45 -22.77
N PRO A 85 0.03 2.44 -21.80
CA PRO A 85 -1.39 2.21 -22.08
C PRO A 85 -2.03 3.30 -22.94
N ALA A 86 -1.61 4.56 -22.82
CA ALA A 86 -2.11 5.63 -23.68
C ALA A 86 -1.65 5.46 -25.12
N GLU A 87 -0.38 5.07 -25.37
CA GLU A 87 0.14 4.78 -26.70
C GLU A 87 -0.58 3.58 -27.35
N LEU A 88 -0.79 2.51 -26.56
CA LEU A 88 -1.53 1.31 -26.99
C LEU A 88 -2.92 1.68 -27.54
N LEU A 89 -3.65 2.53 -26.82
CA LEU A 89 -4.98 2.99 -27.20
C LEU A 89 -4.95 4.12 -28.24
N GLY A 90 -3.81 4.80 -28.43
CA GLY A 90 -3.67 6.00 -29.25
C GLY A 90 -4.41 7.20 -28.68
N LEU A 91 -4.37 7.36 -27.35
CA LEU A 91 -4.94 8.51 -26.66
C LEU A 91 -4.05 9.75 -26.81
N GLU A 92 -4.67 10.93 -26.76
CA GLU A 92 -3.99 12.20 -26.58
C GLU A 92 -3.93 12.49 -25.07
N LEU A 93 -2.82 12.05 -24.44
CA LEU A 93 -2.63 12.19 -22.99
C LEU A 93 -1.94 13.52 -22.65
N GLU A 94 -2.58 14.33 -21.83
CA GLU A 94 -2.04 15.60 -21.36
C GLU A 94 -1.82 15.60 -19.85
N ARG A 95 -0.67 16.13 -19.43
CA ARG A 95 -0.33 16.37 -18.03
C ARG A 95 -0.67 17.82 -17.65
N VAL A 96 -1.54 17.98 -16.66
CA VAL A 96 -1.87 19.30 -16.11
C VAL A 96 -1.31 19.38 -14.69
N GLU A 97 -0.31 20.25 -14.50
CA GLU A 97 0.21 20.52 -13.16
C GLU A 97 -0.83 21.27 -12.34
N VAL A 98 -1.22 20.68 -11.21
CA VAL A 98 -2.09 21.29 -10.21
C VAL A 98 -1.25 21.67 -9.00
N GLY A 99 -1.47 22.82 -8.42
CA GLY A 99 -0.76 23.19 -7.19
C GLY A 99 -1.22 22.36 -5.98
N ARG A 100 -0.73 22.76 -4.81
CA ARG A 100 -1.04 22.08 -3.53
C ARG A 100 -1.94 22.90 -2.61
N ASP A 101 -2.48 24.00 -3.12
CA ASP A 101 -3.42 24.85 -2.39
C ASP A 101 -4.72 25.02 -3.19
N ALA A 102 -5.81 25.36 -2.50
CA ALA A 102 -7.14 25.48 -3.09
C ALA A 102 -7.19 26.44 -4.29
N GLN A 103 -6.41 27.52 -4.29
CA GLN A 103 -6.43 28.51 -5.37
C GLN A 103 -5.77 27.95 -6.64
N SER A 104 -4.62 27.31 -6.52
CA SER A 104 -3.90 26.71 -7.64
C SER A 104 -4.66 25.51 -8.23
N ILE A 105 -5.26 24.68 -7.38
CA ILE A 105 -6.11 23.55 -7.80
C ILE A 105 -7.32 24.07 -8.59
N ASN A 106 -8.04 25.08 -8.07
CA ASN A 106 -9.17 25.68 -8.77
C ASN A 106 -8.77 26.31 -10.12
N ALA A 107 -7.62 26.99 -10.19
CA ALA A 107 -7.15 27.58 -11.43
C ALA A 107 -6.83 26.52 -12.49
N ALA A 108 -6.14 25.43 -12.11
CA ALA A 108 -5.85 24.30 -12.97
C ALA A 108 -7.14 23.62 -13.47
N MET A 109 -8.09 23.34 -12.57
CA MET A 109 -9.36 22.72 -12.91
C MET A 109 -10.24 23.60 -13.82
N ASN A 110 -10.20 24.92 -13.69
CA ASN A 110 -10.86 25.82 -14.66
C ASN A 110 -10.26 25.66 -16.06
N THR A 111 -8.93 25.51 -16.17
CA THR A 111 -8.28 25.23 -17.46
C THR A 111 -8.73 23.89 -18.03
N VAL A 112 -8.88 22.84 -17.21
CA VAL A 112 -9.41 21.54 -17.63
C VAL A 112 -10.86 21.67 -18.14
N VAL A 113 -11.71 22.43 -17.44
CA VAL A 113 -13.08 22.70 -17.87
C VAL A 113 -13.13 23.44 -19.21
N GLU A 114 -12.23 24.40 -19.45
CA GLU A 114 -12.13 25.12 -20.73
C GLU A 114 -11.68 24.20 -21.87
N LYS A 115 -10.75 23.31 -21.62
CA LYS A 115 -10.26 22.31 -22.60
C LYS A 115 -11.34 21.31 -22.96
N SER A 116 -12.20 20.94 -22.02
CA SER A 116 -13.25 19.94 -22.18
C SER A 116 -12.74 18.60 -22.74
N PRO A 117 -11.76 17.94 -22.05
CA PRO A 117 -11.26 16.65 -22.46
C PRO A 117 -12.36 15.57 -22.43
N ASP A 118 -12.12 14.42 -23.02
CA ASP A 118 -13.02 13.27 -22.99
C ASP A 118 -13.01 12.57 -21.63
N GLY A 119 -11.89 12.65 -20.89
CA GLY A 119 -11.77 12.06 -19.56
C GLY A 119 -10.68 12.70 -18.69
N VAL A 120 -10.80 12.55 -17.38
CA VAL A 120 -9.84 13.09 -16.40
C VAL A 120 -9.43 12.02 -15.39
N ILE A 121 -8.12 11.91 -15.14
CA ILE A 121 -7.55 11.06 -14.10
C ILE A 121 -7.09 11.96 -12.95
N ASN A 122 -7.69 11.76 -11.78
CA ASN A 122 -7.36 12.40 -10.52
C ASN A 122 -6.63 11.40 -9.60
N ILE A 123 -5.40 11.70 -9.20
CA ILE A 123 -4.70 10.92 -8.19
C ILE A 123 -4.45 11.80 -6.97
N THR A 124 -4.99 11.39 -5.82
CA THR A 124 -4.82 11.98 -4.50
C THR A 124 -5.41 13.38 -4.24
N LEU A 125 -5.89 14.11 -5.25
CA LEU A 125 -6.53 15.41 -5.00
C LEU A 125 -7.90 15.22 -4.36
N ASP A 126 -8.13 15.92 -3.25
CA ASP A 126 -9.44 15.94 -2.61
C ASP A 126 -10.46 16.68 -3.48
N PRO A 127 -11.54 16.02 -3.90
CA PRO A 127 -12.58 16.61 -4.74
C PRO A 127 -13.25 17.85 -4.15
N VAL A 128 -13.17 18.04 -2.84
CA VAL A 128 -13.71 19.25 -2.17
C VAL A 128 -13.13 20.55 -2.75
N PHE A 129 -11.90 20.50 -3.28
CA PHE A 129 -11.25 21.68 -3.86
C PHE A 129 -11.71 22.01 -5.28
N PHE A 130 -12.44 21.11 -5.96
CA PHE A 130 -12.87 21.30 -7.35
C PHE A 130 -14.29 20.78 -7.67
N GLU A 131 -15.17 20.66 -6.66
CA GLU A 131 -16.55 20.19 -6.83
C GLU A 131 -17.31 20.92 -7.94
N SER A 132 -17.18 22.24 -8.04
CA SER A 132 -17.87 23.03 -9.06
C SER A 132 -17.40 22.69 -10.46
N GLN A 133 -16.11 22.47 -10.65
CA GLN A 133 -15.51 22.07 -11.92
C GLN A 133 -15.88 20.64 -12.28
N ALA A 134 -15.85 19.72 -11.28
CA ALA A 134 -16.28 18.33 -11.47
C ALA A 134 -17.74 18.25 -11.96
N LYS A 135 -18.63 19.07 -11.38
CA LYS A 135 -20.03 19.15 -11.83
C LYS A 135 -20.15 19.65 -13.28
N VAL A 136 -19.41 20.68 -13.66
CA VAL A 136 -19.41 21.20 -15.03
C VAL A 136 -18.90 20.14 -16.02
N LEU A 137 -17.83 19.42 -15.67
CA LEU A 137 -17.31 18.32 -16.49
C LEU A 137 -18.32 17.18 -16.63
N ALA A 138 -18.97 16.78 -15.56
CA ALA A 138 -20.04 15.79 -15.60
C ALA A 138 -21.23 16.21 -16.46
N GLU A 139 -21.65 17.49 -16.41
CA GLU A 139 -22.69 18.04 -17.28
C GLU A 139 -22.29 18.04 -18.77
N LYS A 140 -21.00 18.09 -19.07
CA LYS A 140 -20.44 17.95 -20.42
C LYS A 140 -20.23 16.51 -20.85
N GLY A 141 -20.43 15.54 -19.96
CA GLY A 141 -20.19 14.12 -20.21
C GLY A 141 -18.73 13.69 -20.07
N THR A 142 -17.89 14.50 -19.45
CA THR A 142 -16.49 14.17 -19.16
C THR A 142 -16.39 13.49 -17.78
N PRO A 143 -16.15 12.18 -17.68
CA PRO A 143 -15.94 11.50 -16.41
C PRO A 143 -14.61 11.88 -15.77
N ILE A 144 -14.60 11.89 -14.44
CA ILE A 144 -13.39 11.99 -13.62
C ILE A 144 -13.30 10.70 -12.82
N VAL A 145 -12.23 9.93 -13.01
CA VAL A 145 -11.91 8.80 -12.14
C VAL A 145 -10.82 9.17 -11.16
N SER A 146 -10.80 8.49 -10.04
CA SER A 146 -9.87 8.81 -8.96
C SER A 146 -9.09 7.58 -8.52
N GLY A 147 -7.80 7.79 -8.18
CA GLY A 147 -6.98 6.83 -7.45
C GLY A 147 -6.49 7.43 -6.14
N SER A 148 -6.46 6.63 -5.08
CA SER A 148 -6.00 7.06 -3.74
C SER A 148 -6.75 8.28 -3.19
N VAL A 149 -8.05 8.41 -3.52
CA VAL A 149 -8.95 9.46 -3.04
C VAL A 149 -9.95 8.84 -2.06
N MET A 150 -10.01 9.40 -0.84
CA MET A 150 -10.73 8.77 0.27
C MET A 150 -12.22 9.13 0.33
N ASN A 151 -12.63 10.19 -0.34
CA ASN A 151 -13.98 10.77 -0.30
C ASN A 151 -14.60 10.97 -1.69
N ALA A 152 -14.13 10.26 -2.71
CA ALA A 152 -14.58 10.41 -4.09
C ALA A 152 -16.12 10.32 -4.22
N VAL A 153 -16.72 9.28 -3.62
CA VAL A 153 -18.18 9.02 -3.71
C VAL A 153 -19.00 10.12 -3.02
N GLU A 154 -18.51 10.68 -1.92
CA GLU A 154 -19.18 11.78 -1.20
C GLU A 154 -19.32 13.04 -2.06
N HIS A 155 -18.40 13.23 -3.01
CA HIS A 155 -18.37 14.35 -3.97
C HIS A 155 -18.88 13.98 -5.36
N GLY A 156 -19.57 12.83 -5.47
CA GLY A 156 -20.25 12.42 -6.72
C GLY A 156 -19.33 11.89 -7.82
N LEU A 157 -18.10 11.49 -7.46
CA LEU A 157 -17.19 10.77 -8.35
C LEU A 157 -17.34 9.25 -8.18
N PRO A 158 -16.97 8.44 -9.18
CA PRO A 158 -16.93 6.99 -9.05
C PRO A 158 -16.05 6.52 -7.88
N GLU A 159 -16.41 5.38 -7.28
CA GLU A 159 -15.57 4.76 -6.24
C GLU A 159 -14.19 4.44 -6.79
N ALA A 160 -13.15 4.91 -6.11
CA ALA A 160 -11.78 4.56 -6.44
C ALA A 160 -11.51 3.09 -6.06
N PHE A 161 -10.89 2.32 -6.97
CA PHE A 161 -10.55 0.91 -6.68
C PHE A 161 -9.62 0.78 -5.44
N ASN A 162 -8.81 1.78 -5.16
CA ASN A 162 -7.90 1.89 -4.02
C ASN A 162 -8.34 3.01 -3.04
N GLY A 163 -9.63 3.07 -2.76
CA GLY A 163 -10.25 3.98 -1.80
C GLY A 163 -10.07 3.55 -0.33
N PRO A 164 -10.96 4.02 0.58
CA PRO A 164 -10.79 3.86 2.03
C PRO A 164 -10.59 2.42 2.50
N ASP A 165 -11.36 1.48 1.97
CA ASP A 165 -11.30 0.08 2.40
C ASP A 165 -10.01 -0.61 1.94
N TRP A 166 -9.50 -0.24 0.76
CA TRP A 166 -8.21 -0.71 0.27
C TRP A 166 -7.06 -0.25 1.20
N MET A 167 -7.12 0.99 1.70
CA MET A 167 -6.12 1.49 2.65
C MET A 167 -6.20 0.75 3.99
N ARG A 168 -7.40 0.46 4.50
CA ARG A 168 -7.58 -0.36 5.71
C ARG A 168 -7.04 -1.78 5.53
N ALA A 169 -7.29 -2.40 4.36
CA ALA A 169 -6.77 -3.74 4.06
C ALA A 169 -5.23 -3.77 4.03
N ASN A 170 -4.58 -2.75 3.45
CA ASN A 170 -3.12 -2.65 3.47
C ASN A 170 -2.58 -2.37 4.88
N GLY A 171 -3.25 -1.53 5.68
CA GLY A 171 -2.92 -1.36 7.08
C GLY A 171 -2.99 -2.68 7.87
N ALA A 172 -4.03 -3.47 7.61
CA ALA A 172 -4.17 -4.81 8.19
C ALA A 172 -3.05 -5.76 7.75
N ALA A 173 -2.64 -5.72 6.47
CA ALA A 173 -1.51 -6.49 5.97
C ALA A 173 -0.17 -6.06 6.60
N LEU A 174 0.05 -4.76 6.79
CA LEU A 174 1.22 -4.23 7.49
C LEU A 174 1.29 -4.75 8.94
N ALA A 175 0.17 -4.77 9.67
CA ALA A 175 0.12 -5.30 11.03
C ALA A 175 0.39 -6.81 11.08
N ALA A 176 -0.23 -7.59 10.19
CA ALA A 176 0.02 -9.02 10.10
C ALA A 176 1.49 -9.31 9.75
N ALA A 177 2.08 -8.55 8.81
CA ALA A 177 3.50 -8.65 8.46
C ALA A 177 4.41 -8.30 9.65
N ALA A 178 4.09 -7.26 10.42
CA ALA A 178 4.84 -6.89 11.61
C ALA A 178 4.80 -8.00 12.67
N ILE A 179 3.66 -8.65 12.89
CA ILE A 179 3.54 -9.80 13.80
C ILE A 179 4.41 -10.97 13.33
N VAL A 180 4.31 -11.35 12.05
CA VAL A 180 5.12 -12.46 11.49
C VAL A 180 6.61 -12.17 11.58
N ARG A 181 7.04 -10.97 11.18
CA ARG A 181 8.47 -10.59 11.09
C ARG A 181 9.11 -10.37 12.46
N SER A 182 8.36 -9.95 13.44
CA SER A 182 8.83 -9.82 14.84
C SER A 182 8.80 -11.14 15.61
N GLY A 183 8.14 -12.17 15.07
CA GLY A 183 7.89 -13.42 15.78
C GLY A 183 6.90 -13.29 16.94
N GLY A 184 5.95 -12.32 16.85
CA GLY A 184 4.94 -12.09 17.88
C GLY A 184 5.45 -11.24 19.04
N ALA A 185 6.16 -10.16 18.77
CA ALA A 185 6.54 -9.18 19.79
C ALA A 185 5.32 -8.60 20.51
N SER A 186 5.51 -8.02 21.71
CA SER A 186 4.42 -7.43 22.49
C SER A 186 4.23 -5.94 22.25
N GLU A 187 5.29 -5.23 21.84
CA GLU A 187 5.31 -3.77 21.73
C GLU A 187 5.63 -3.32 20.30
N TYR A 188 4.67 -2.62 19.70
CA TYR A 188 4.76 -2.05 18.36
C TYR A 188 4.52 -0.55 18.37
N VAL A 189 4.99 0.14 17.33
CA VAL A 189 4.63 1.52 17.04
C VAL A 189 4.24 1.70 15.58
N PHE A 190 3.22 2.52 15.34
CA PHE A 190 2.83 2.99 14.01
C PHE A 190 3.24 4.46 13.86
N TYR A 191 4.11 4.74 12.90
CA TYR A 191 4.48 6.10 12.49
C TYR A 191 3.50 6.60 11.45
N ASN A 192 2.52 7.38 11.93
CA ASN A 192 1.43 7.94 11.15
C ASN A 192 1.81 9.30 10.55
N VAL A 193 1.40 9.57 9.31
CA VAL A 193 1.58 10.88 8.64
C VAL A 193 0.19 11.47 8.41
N PRO A 194 -0.36 12.20 9.39
CA PRO A 194 -1.79 12.56 9.38
C PRO A 194 -2.20 13.49 8.25
N GLU A 195 -1.26 14.19 7.63
CA GLU A 195 -1.53 15.05 6.47
C GLU A 195 -1.78 14.25 5.17
N PHE A 196 -1.41 12.97 5.13
CA PHE A 196 -1.84 12.07 4.07
C PHE A 196 -3.21 11.48 4.41
N PRO A 197 -4.27 11.73 3.63
CA PRO A 197 -5.63 11.27 3.94
C PRO A 197 -5.76 9.75 4.11
N PHE A 198 -4.87 8.97 3.52
CA PHE A 198 -4.85 7.51 3.60
C PHE A 198 -4.20 6.98 4.89
N SER A 199 -3.23 7.69 5.47
CA SER A 199 -2.44 7.20 6.59
C SER A 199 -3.27 6.90 7.86
N PRO A 200 -4.27 7.72 8.27
CA PRO A 200 -5.17 7.36 9.35
C PRO A 200 -6.00 6.09 9.09
N LEU A 201 -6.32 5.80 7.82
CA LEU A 201 -7.07 4.59 7.44
C LEU A 201 -6.19 3.34 7.49
N GLU A 202 -4.94 3.44 7.07
CA GLU A 202 -3.94 2.38 7.28
C GLU A 202 -3.73 2.09 8.77
N LEU A 203 -3.64 3.13 9.60
CA LEU A 203 -3.56 2.98 11.06
C LEU A 203 -4.80 2.30 11.64
N GLU A 204 -6.00 2.65 11.17
CA GLU A 204 -7.25 2.01 11.58
C GLU A 204 -7.23 0.51 11.25
N GLY A 205 -6.87 0.16 10.00
CA GLY A 205 -6.74 -1.24 9.58
C GLY A 205 -5.68 -2.00 10.37
N ALA A 206 -4.52 -1.37 10.63
CA ALA A 206 -3.45 -1.96 11.42
C ALA A 206 -3.89 -2.23 12.87
N LYS A 207 -4.58 -1.30 13.51
CA LYS A 207 -5.11 -1.48 14.87
C LYS A 207 -6.11 -2.63 14.94
N THR A 208 -7.10 -2.63 14.03
CA THR A 208 -8.12 -3.67 13.99
C THR A 208 -7.49 -5.06 13.82
N LYS A 209 -6.53 -5.20 12.91
CA LYS A 209 -5.88 -6.49 12.67
C LYS A 209 -4.93 -6.88 13.81
N MET A 210 -4.26 -5.92 14.44
CA MET A 210 -3.42 -6.20 15.61
C MET A 210 -4.27 -6.70 16.78
N GLU A 211 -5.42 -6.07 17.06
CA GLU A 211 -6.35 -6.51 18.10
C GLU A 211 -6.89 -7.92 17.82
N GLU A 212 -7.13 -8.27 16.55
CA GLU A 212 -7.60 -9.59 16.15
C GLU A 212 -6.54 -10.69 16.34
N LEU A 213 -5.29 -10.42 15.89
CA LEU A 213 -4.22 -11.41 15.84
C LEU A 213 -3.33 -11.43 17.07
N CYS A 214 -3.34 -10.36 17.87
CA CYS A 214 -2.53 -10.22 19.07
C CYS A 214 -3.23 -9.32 20.09
N PRO A 215 -4.28 -9.82 20.81
CA PRO A 215 -5.07 -9.01 21.73
C PRO A 215 -4.26 -8.38 22.87
N ASP A 216 -3.16 -9.03 23.27
CA ASP A 216 -2.28 -8.55 24.35
C ASP A 216 -1.13 -7.67 23.84
N CYS A 217 -1.05 -7.41 22.51
CA CYS A 217 -0.06 -6.52 21.95
C CYS A 217 -0.44 -5.04 22.12
N THR A 218 0.56 -4.20 22.27
CA THR A 218 0.39 -2.76 22.22
C THR A 218 0.82 -2.20 20.88
N LEU A 219 -0.07 -1.49 20.18
CA LEU A 219 0.26 -0.68 19.00
C LEU A 219 0.08 0.81 19.35
N ARG A 220 1.14 1.47 19.79
CA ARG A 220 1.13 2.92 20.00
C ARG A 220 1.28 3.67 18.68
N THR A 221 0.91 4.94 18.68
CA THR A 221 0.96 5.79 17.47
C THR A 221 1.86 6.99 17.74
N VAL A 222 2.72 7.31 16.77
CA VAL A 222 3.54 8.53 16.75
C VAL A 222 3.30 9.26 15.44
N GLU A 223 2.99 10.55 15.51
CA GLU A 223 2.78 11.38 14.33
C GLU A 223 4.11 11.89 13.78
N ILE A 224 4.31 11.72 12.48
CA ILE A 224 5.41 12.29 11.71
C ILE A 224 4.83 13.37 10.80
N PRO A 225 5.14 14.65 11.00
CA PRO A 225 4.72 15.70 10.08
C PRO A 225 5.27 15.48 8.67
N ILE A 226 4.46 15.71 7.65
CA ILE A 226 4.88 15.56 6.23
C ILE A 226 6.13 16.40 5.90
N ALA A 227 6.30 17.54 6.56
CA ALA A 227 7.47 18.41 6.37
C ALA A 227 8.80 17.79 6.86
N GLU A 228 8.73 16.73 7.69
CA GLU A 228 9.91 16.03 8.20
C GLU A 228 10.35 14.87 7.30
N LEU A 229 9.50 14.42 6.37
CA LEU A 229 9.83 13.34 5.44
C LEU A 229 11.05 13.70 4.58
N GLY A 230 11.96 12.74 4.42
CA GLY A 230 13.22 12.94 3.72
C GLY A 230 14.22 13.87 4.43
N SER A 231 13.94 14.33 5.65
CA SER A 231 14.80 15.25 6.40
C SER A 231 15.01 14.80 7.87
N THR A 232 14.10 15.14 8.77
CA THR A 232 14.22 14.91 10.23
C THR A 232 13.33 13.77 10.75
N ALA A 233 12.51 13.15 9.92
CA ALA A 233 11.65 12.02 10.31
C ALA A 233 12.46 10.89 11.00
N ALA A 234 13.62 10.54 10.44
CA ALA A 234 14.49 9.52 11.01
C ALA A 234 15.02 9.88 12.42
N ASP A 235 15.27 11.18 12.71
CA ASP A 235 15.68 11.62 14.05
C ASP A 235 14.55 11.48 15.06
N ARG A 236 13.31 11.76 14.64
CA ARG A 236 12.12 11.57 15.47
C ARG A 236 11.91 10.10 15.81
N VAL A 237 12.03 9.20 14.81
CA VAL A 237 11.95 7.75 15.02
C VAL A 237 13.00 7.26 16.01
N VAL A 238 14.26 7.67 15.86
CA VAL A 238 15.34 7.30 16.78
C VAL A 238 15.03 7.79 18.20
N SER A 239 14.59 9.06 18.33
CA SER A 239 14.26 9.64 19.65
C SER A 239 13.11 8.90 20.33
N ASP A 240 12.11 8.51 19.55
CA ASP A 240 10.97 7.74 20.05
C ASP A 240 11.38 6.34 20.50
N LEU A 241 12.16 5.61 19.69
CA LEU A 241 12.63 4.27 20.04
C LEU A 241 13.60 4.27 21.23
N GLN A 242 14.41 5.33 21.39
CA GLN A 242 15.23 5.50 22.61
C GLN A 242 14.38 5.69 23.85
N ALA A 243 13.27 6.42 23.74
CA ALA A 243 12.35 6.63 24.87
C ALA A 243 11.49 5.38 25.17
N ASN A 244 11.35 4.46 24.20
CA ASN A 244 10.52 3.26 24.30
C ASN A 244 11.34 2.01 23.88
N PRO A 245 12.32 1.57 24.67
CA PRO A 245 13.26 0.51 24.28
C PRO A 245 12.63 -0.88 24.18
N ASP A 246 11.41 -1.05 24.71
CA ASP A 246 10.66 -2.29 24.64
C ASP A 246 9.97 -2.49 23.26
N THR A 247 9.90 -1.44 22.43
CA THR A 247 9.39 -1.52 21.06
C THR A 247 10.30 -2.43 20.23
N LYS A 248 9.76 -3.52 19.72
CA LYS A 248 10.52 -4.53 18.94
C LYS A 248 10.37 -4.41 17.43
N TYR A 249 9.25 -3.82 17.00
CA TYR A 249 8.99 -3.64 15.57
C TYR A 249 8.15 -2.38 15.34
N PHE A 250 8.37 -1.70 14.22
CA PHE A 250 7.57 -0.55 13.85
C PHE A 250 6.88 -0.73 12.49
N ILE A 251 5.79 0.01 12.31
CA ILE A 251 5.07 0.15 11.06
C ILE A 251 5.15 1.62 10.66
N ALA A 252 5.51 1.91 9.42
CA ALA A 252 5.51 3.27 8.88
C ALA A 252 4.43 3.38 7.80
N ALA A 253 3.57 4.38 7.88
CA ALA A 253 2.55 4.63 6.85
C ALA A 253 3.17 4.84 5.47
N VAL A 254 4.35 5.43 5.40
CA VAL A 254 5.13 5.60 4.18
C VAL A 254 6.59 5.25 4.41
N ASP A 255 7.19 4.59 3.45
CA ASP A 255 8.61 4.17 3.52
C ASP A 255 9.58 5.36 3.54
N GLU A 256 9.16 6.55 3.13
CA GLU A 256 9.99 7.76 3.24
C GLU A 256 10.41 8.07 4.68
N VAL A 257 9.66 7.61 5.69
CA VAL A 257 10.05 7.69 7.12
C VAL A 257 11.37 6.94 7.39
N GLN A 258 11.65 5.88 6.61
CA GLN A 258 12.80 5.01 6.77
C GLN A 258 14.06 5.48 6.02
N ILE A 259 13.97 6.55 5.22
CA ILE A 259 15.13 7.05 4.48
C ILE A 259 16.16 7.64 5.44
N GLY A 260 17.39 7.07 5.40
CA GLY A 260 18.47 7.44 6.32
C GLY A 260 18.32 6.94 7.76
N LEU A 261 17.21 6.29 8.09
CA LEU A 261 16.94 5.75 9.41
C LEU A 261 17.92 4.63 9.83
N PRO A 262 18.28 3.65 8.98
CA PRO A 262 19.12 2.54 9.38
C PRO A 262 20.47 2.97 9.97
N GLN A 263 21.13 3.95 9.34
CA GLN A 263 22.42 4.45 9.82
C GLN A 263 22.30 5.13 11.19
N LYS A 264 21.18 5.83 11.44
CA LYS A 264 20.90 6.51 12.71
C LYS A 264 20.56 5.52 13.81
N LEU A 265 19.79 4.46 13.53
CA LEU A 265 19.50 3.36 14.47
C LEU A 265 20.80 2.67 14.88
N LYS A 266 21.66 2.34 13.91
CA LYS A 266 22.97 1.73 14.18
C LYS A 266 23.86 2.60 15.06
N LEU A 267 23.92 3.92 14.81
CA LEU A 267 24.67 4.86 15.65
C LEU A 267 24.09 4.99 17.07
N ALA A 268 22.79 4.82 17.22
CA ALA A 268 22.09 4.85 18.50
C ALA A 268 22.12 3.51 19.24
N GLY A 269 22.63 2.43 18.62
CA GLY A 269 22.63 1.07 19.19
C GLY A 269 21.23 0.46 19.28
N ILE A 270 20.34 0.83 18.38
CA ILE A 270 18.94 0.35 18.32
C ILE A 270 18.86 -0.72 17.22
N GLU A 271 18.33 -1.90 17.57
CA GLU A 271 18.17 -3.04 16.65
C GLU A 271 16.73 -3.22 16.16
N THR A 272 15.81 -2.30 16.51
CA THR A 272 14.41 -2.34 16.12
C THR A 272 14.29 -2.25 14.59
N LYS A 273 13.53 -3.17 14.00
CA LYS A 273 13.23 -3.25 12.57
C LYS A 273 11.81 -2.75 12.29
N GLY A 274 11.50 -2.56 11.00
CA GLY A 274 10.16 -2.12 10.62
C GLY A 274 9.80 -2.43 9.19
N ILE A 275 8.52 -2.22 8.89
CA ILE A 275 7.91 -2.33 7.58
C ILE A 275 7.15 -1.03 7.28
N GLY A 276 7.11 -0.64 6.03
CA GLY A 276 6.29 0.49 5.58
C GLY A 276 5.59 0.19 4.27
N MET A 277 5.04 1.21 3.63
CA MET A 277 4.36 1.14 2.34
C MET A 277 4.81 2.31 1.45
N TRP A 278 4.42 2.31 0.17
CA TRP A 278 4.76 3.36 -0.81
C TRP A 278 6.27 3.47 -1.05
N THR A 279 6.85 2.34 -1.39
CA THR A 279 8.28 2.12 -1.51
C THR A 279 8.91 2.93 -2.65
N SER A 280 10.04 3.56 -2.36
CA SER A 280 10.86 4.26 -3.32
C SER A 280 12.16 3.49 -3.64
N PRO A 281 12.89 3.81 -4.72
CA PRO A 281 14.14 3.13 -5.04
C PRO A 281 15.16 3.06 -3.89
N PRO A 282 15.41 4.13 -3.10
CA PRO A 282 16.29 4.05 -1.94
C PRO A 282 15.87 3.02 -0.88
N ASN A 283 14.56 2.77 -0.71
CA ASN A 283 14.08 1.76 0.22
C ASN A 283 14.38 0.35 -0.27
N TYR A 284 14.20 0.06 -1.57
CA TYR A 284 14.60 -1.23 -2.15
C TYR A 284 16.12 -1.47 -2.00
N GLU A 285 16.95 -0.42 -2.17
CA GLU A 285 18.38 -0.52 -1.94
C GLU A 285 18.70 -0.84 -0.46
N GLN A 286 18.00 -0.21 0.49
CA GLN A 286 18.15 -0.48 1.92
C GLN A 286 17.69 -1.90 2.29
N ILE A 287 16.61 -2.40 1.70
CA ILE A 287 16.15 -3.79 1.89
C ILE A 287 17.21 -4.76 1.35
N GLY A 288 17.74 -4.53 0.15
CA GLY A 288 18.79 -5.36 -0.46
C GLY A 288 20.09 -5.36 0.33
N ALA A 289 20.42 -4.28 1.01
CA ALA A 289 21.56 -4.17 1.91
C ALA A 289 21.32 -4.81 3.29
N GLY A 290 20.07 -5.21 3.62
CA GLY A 290 19.67 -5.70 4.94
C GLY A 290 19.51 -4.61 6.00
N ASP A 291 19.51 -3.36 5.57
CA ASP A 291 19.37 -2.18 6.43
C ASP A 291 17.88 -1.90 6.77
N GLN A 292 16.96 -2.07 5.83
CA GLN A 292 15.52 -2.07 6.05
C GLN A 292 15.00 -3.52 6.00
N ASP A 293 14.03 -3.88 6.86
CA ASP A 293 13.58 -5.26 6.99
C ASP A 293 12.65 -5.69 5.85
N ALA A 294 11.62 -4.89 5.58
CA ALA A 294 10.63 -5.17 4.54
C ALA A 294 9.85 -3.92 4.15
N THR A 295 9.01 -4.09 3.14
CA THR A 295 7.99 -3.13 2.72
C THR A 295 6.74 -3.83 2.19
N LEU A 296 5.60 -3.17 2.21
CA LEU A 296 4.44 -3.52 1.42
C LEU A 296 4.53 -2.75 0.09
N SER A 297 5.16 -3.38 -0.89
CA SER A 297 5.36 -2.79 -2.23
C SER A 297 4.05 -2.65 -2.98
N VAL A 298 3.88 -1.55 -3.71
CA VAL A 298 2.72 -1.29 -4.59
C VAL A 298 3.16 -1.36 -6.04
N ASP A 299 2.43 -2.10 -6.88
CA ASP A 299 2.60 -2.03 -8.32
C ASP A 299 1.93 -0.77 -8.89
N LEU A 300 2.72 0.31 -8.99
CA LEU A 300 2.26 1.59 -9.53
C LEU A 300 1.92 1.51 -11.03
N ASN A 301 2.52 0.57 -11.75
CA ASN A 301 2.20 0.37 -13.17
C ASN A 301 0.80 -0.23 -13.32
N LEU A 302 0.56 -1.39 -12.71
CA LEU A 302 -0.77 -2.01 -12.72
C LEU A 302 -1.84 -1.06 -12.17
N MET A 303 -1.49 -0.26 -11.14
CA MET A 303 -2.37 0.76 -10.60
C MET A 303 -2.82 1.76 -11.67
N MET A 304 -1.90 2.25 -12.51
CA MET A 304 -2.23 3.23 -13.54
C MET A 304 -3.00 2.62 -14.72
N TRP A 305 -2.72 1.37 -15.08
CA TRP A 305 -3.53 0.62 -16.04
C TRP A 305 -4.96 0.42 -15.53
N THR A 306 -5.13 0.10 -14.24
CA THR A 306 -6.44 -0.08 -13.61
C THR A 306 -7.24 1.22 -13.54
N VAL A 307 -6.60 2.35 -13.21
CA VAL A 307 -7.25 3.67 -13.21
C VAL A 307 -7.69 4.05 -14.61
N LEU A 308 -6.85 3.79 -15.62
CA LEU A 308 -7.23 4.05 -17.01
C LEU A 308 -8.39 3.13 -17.45
N ASP A 309 -8.35 1.84 -17.12
CA ASP A 309 -9.46 0.92 -17.42
C ASP A 309 -10.80 1.43 -16.84
N GLN A 310 -10.78 1.89 -15.59
CA GLN A 310 -11.96 2.51 -14.98
C GLN A 310 -12.44 3.72 -15.80
N LEU A 311 -11.53 4.62 -16.20
CA LEU A 311 -11.88 5.79 -17.01
C LEU A 311 -12.55 5.39 -18.34
N LEU A 312 -11.98 4.38 -19.03
CA LEU A 312 -12.54 3.91 -20.31
C LEU A 312 -13.96 3.35 -20.13
N ARG A 313 -14.21 2.64 -19.04
CA ARG A 313 -15.56 2.12 -18.71
C ARG A 313 -16.54 3.24 -18.43
N GLU A 314 -16.17 4.23 -17.64
CA GLU A 314 -16.99 5.40 -17.37
C GLU A 314 -17.31 6.17 -18.68
N MET A 315 -16.35 6.34 -19.58
CA MET A 315 -16.55 6.98 -20.87
C MET A 315 -17.51 6.19 -21.78
N ASN A 316 -17.47 4.87 -21.71
CA ASN A 316 -18.35 3.98 -22.47
C ASN A 316 -19.75 3.85 -21.85
N GLY A 317 -19.90 4.17 -20.56
CA GLY A 317 -21.08 3.86 -19.76
C GLY A 317 -21.22 2.37 -19.45
N ASP A 318 -20.08 1.65 -19.38
CA ASP A 318 -20.03 0.24 -19.03
C ASP A 318 -20.24 0.06 -17.53
N ALA A 319 -21.13 -0.83 -17.14
CA ALA A 319 -21.26 -1.23 -15.76
C ALA A 319 -20.08 -2.13 -15.35
N TYR A 320 -19.58 -1.94 -14.16
CA TYR A 320 -18.53 -2.79 -13.58
C TYR A 320 -18.71 -2.90 -12.07
N GLU A 321 -18.18 -3.98 -11.49
CA GLU A 321 -18.14 -4.18 -10.05
C GLU A 321 -16.68 -4.49 -9.65
N TRP A 322 -16.20 -3.79 -8.62
CA TRP A 322 -14.89 -4.11 -8.06
C TRP A 322 -14.92 -5.47 -7.35
N PRO A 323 -13.87 -6.28 -7.48
CA PRO A 323 -13.72 -7.48 -6.64
C PRO A 323 -13.63 -7.10 -5.16
N THR A 324 -13.61 -8.10 -4.27
CA THR A 324 -13.50 -7.84 -2.83
C THR A 324 -12.27 -7.00 -2.51
N THR A 325 -12.32 -6.28 -1.39
CA THR A 325 -11.23 -5.39 -0.97
C THR A 325 -9.90 -6.12 -0.82
N GLU A 326 -9.92 -7.35 -0.28
CA GLU A 326 -8.72 -8.18 -0.13
C GLU A 326 -8.12 -8.56 -1.48
N VAL A 327 -8.95 -8.90 -2.46
CA VAL A 327 -8.49 -9.19 -3.83
C VAL A 327 -7.87 -7.96 -4.45
N ARG A 328 -8.52 -6.80 -4.38
CA ARG A 328 -7.96 -5.53 -4.88
C ARG A 328 -6.63 -5.19 -4.23
N ALA A 329 -6.54 -5.32 -2.91
CA ALA A 329 -5.33 -5.01 -2.15
C ALA A 329 -4.21 -5.98 -2.52
N SER A 330 -4.41 -7.28 -2.38
CA SER A 330 -3.39 -8.29 -2.62
C SER A 330 -2.98 -8.43 -4.11
N THR A 331 -3.80 -7.95 -5.05
CA THR A 331 -3.42 -7.89 -6.47
C THR A 331 -2.35 -6.82 -6.73
N LEU A 332 -2.49 -5.66 -6.07
CA LEU A 332 -1.64 -4.50 -6.32
C LEU A 332 -0.47 -4.40 -5.34
N THR A 333 -0.49 -5.14 -4.24
CA THR A 333 0.53 -5.04 -3.21
C THR A 333 1.13 -6.39 -2.83
N ARG A 334 2.40 -6.38 -2.44
CA ARG A 334 3.14 -7.56 -1.98
C ARG A 334 4.06 -7.20 -0.83
N VAL A 335 4.15 -8.10 0.16
CA VAL A 335 5.23 -8.00 1.15
C VAL A 335 6.55 -8.33 0.47
N THR A 336 7.43 -7.34 0.41
CA THR A 336 8.75 -7.43 -0.23
C THR A 336 9.85 -7.32 0.81
N ASP A 337 10.80 -8.24 0.76
CA ASP A 337 12.00 -8.26 1.58
C ASP A 337 13.23 -8.62 0.73
N ALA A 338 14.36 -8.91 1.35
CA ALA A 338 15.61 -9.22 0.63
C ALA A 338 15.55 -10.49 -0.23
N GLU A 339 14.58 -11.40 0.01
CA GLU A 339 14.46 -12.67 -0.73
C GLU A 339 13.69 -12.51 -2.04
N ASN A 340 12.81 -11.49 -2.12
CA ASN A 340 11.90 -11.30 -3.25
C ASN A 340 11.92 -9.88 -3.84
N LEU A 341 13.05 -9.18 -3.72
CA LEU A 341 13.26 -7.85 -4.30
C LEU A 341 12.94 -7.81 -5.81
N PRO A 342 12.41 -6.68 -6.32
CA PRO A 342 12.34 -6.47 -7.77
C PRO A 342 13.75 -6.47 -8.37
N GLY A 343 13.87 -6.99 -9.60
CA GLY A 343 15.16 -7.06 -10.31
C GLY A 343 15.77 -5.68 -10.60
N ASP A 344 14.93 -4.65 -10.69
CA ASP A 344 15.33 -3.24 -10.86
C ASP A 344 14.57 -2.37 -9.85
N ALA A 345 15.30 -1.80 -8.91
CA ALA A 345 14.75 -0.94 -7.87
C ALA A 345 14.07 0.33 -8.43
N THR A 346 14.50 0.82 -9.61
CA THR A 346 13.93 2.00 -10.24
C THR A 346 12.57 1.71 -10.90
N VAL A 347 12.35 0.48 -11.33
CA VAL A 347 11.08 -0.01 -11.86
C VAL A 347 10.10 -0.36 -10.73
N GLY A 348 10.64 -0.84 -9.62
CA GLY A 348 9.86 -1.27 -8.46
C GLY A 348 9.17 -2.61 -8.66
N TYR A 349 8.23 -2.91 -7.76
CA TYR A 349 7.45 -4.15 -7.80
C TYR A 349 6.52 -4.18 -9.01
N ARG A 350 6.47 -5.33 -9.67
CA ARG A 350 5.52 -5.65 -10.74
C ARG A 350 4.76 -6.91 -10.33
N ALA A 351 3.44 -6.79 -10.23
CA ALA A 351 2.55 -7.92 -9.97
C ALA A 351 2.35 -8.77 -11.23
N VAL A 352 2.40 -8.12 -12.40
CA VAL A 352 2.17 -8.71 -13.71
C VAL A 352 3.12 -8.09 -14.72
N GLU A 353 3.77 -8.92 -15.53
CA GLU A 353 4.73 -8.47 -16.55
C GLU A 353 4.05 -8.06 -17.88
N ASP A 354 3.04 -8.81 -18.32
CA ASP A 354 2.46 -8.70 -19.66
C ASP A 354 1.15 -7.92 -19.70
N LEU A 355 1.11 -6.72 -19.08
CA LEU A 355 -0.10 -5.90 -18.99
C LEU A 355 -0.66 -5.52 -20.38
N GLU A 356 0.21 -5.24 -21.36
CA GLU A 356 -0.21 -4.89 -22.70
C GLU A 356 -1.01 -6.02 -23.36
N GLU A 357 -0.54 -7.28 -23.27
CA GLU A 357 -1.27 -8.43 -23.81
C GLU A 357 -2.62 -8.63 -23.12
N ILE A 358 -2.65 -8.46 -21.79
CA ILE A 358 -3.84 -8.66 -20.97
C ILE A 358 -4.87 -7.59 -21.28
N PHE A 359 -4.50 -6.32 -21.19
CA PHE A 359 -5.44 -5.22 -21.36
C PHE A 359 -5.84 -4.99 -22.82
N SER A 360 -5.00 -5.35 -23.81
CA SER A 360 -5.40 -5.31 -25.23
C SER A 360 -6.68 -6.11 -25.47
N LYS A 361 -6.82 -7.28 -24.85
CA LYS A 361 -8.01 -8.13 -24.97
C LYS A 361 -9.23 -7.48 -24.32
N THR A 362 -9.04 -6.92 -23.12
CA THR A 362 -10.10 -6.24 -22.37
C THR A 362 -10.54 -4.94 -23.05
N TRP A 363 -9.61 -4.21 -23.66
CA TRP A 363 -9.87 -2.92 -24.33
C TRP A 363 -10.21 -3.05 -25.80
N LEU A 364 -10.28 -4.26 -26.35
CA LEU A 364 -10.59 -4.54 -27.75
C LEU A 364 -9.61 -3.86 -28.73
N VAL A 365 -8.33 -3.81 -28.36
CA VAL A 365 -7.26 -3.31 -29.23
C VAL A 365 -6.88 -4.39 -30.24
N GLU A 366 -6.87 -4.04 -31.54
CA GLU A 366 -6.54 -4.94 -32.65
C GLU A 366 -5.02 -5.03 -32.90
#